data_d307c6ac98cf0fb45e4195a08435d30a
#
_entry.id   d307c6ac98cf0fb45e4195a08435d30a
#
_cell.length_a   1.000
_cell.length_b   1.000
_cell.length_c   1.000
_cell.angle_alpha   90.00
_cell.angle_beta   90.00
_cell.angle_gamma   90.00
#
_symmetry.space_group_name_H-M   'P 1'
#
loop_
_entity.id
_entity.type
_entity.pdbx_description
1 polymer ?
#
loop_
_entity_poly.entity_id
_entity_poly.type
_entity_poly.pdbx_seq_one_letter_code
_entity_poly.pdbx_strand_id
1 'polypeptide(L)'
;GVNFASGGAPQEYGEALSAVLPLETKDYSKVDKVGVNASVVGVGGGGTKTLDRGSLSVDLNYQNLSLYDKVYSGRTEFERPYRMFSGATQFRHTPGDATVFKIYAQYDRTDFSAYEGDERRLFALAEDNIYVNATFRYHAAGGWDWFAGAAYSYYNREVNAAAVSGDNWLERQWELHLKTKMSRRFSSVFHLDMGVESYIRNYRNCYLYSDIDDANQMSPTISTGFFSAAYYPLERLKAELSFRTEYTSLNRKMNFSPRLAVNYYLGDVMLSGIVGRYTQLPENDWLVRNRKLMSEVCMQYNLGMQYGYEGRFYKAELYYKDYSRLVLEETDAGTGSVLLTSGGYGYSRGVDLFFRDRISIKNLEYQLSYTYNISKRKYQSCSELTIPQYATRHNAALVVKYSLSRLHSIISLTNRFSTGRPYHNPLLPGLMNDEVKPYNSLDLGVTF
;
A
#
# COMPACT_ATOMS: atom_id res chain seq x y z
N GLY A 1 6.94 -8.45 10.60
CA GLY A 1 5.48 -8.56 10.73
C GLY A 1 4.77 -7.68 9.72
N VAL A 2 3.58 -8.08 9.36
CA VAL A 2 2.70 -7.29 8.49
C VAL A 2 1.48 -6.93 9.32
N ASN A 3 1.27 -5.63 9.55
CA ASN A 3 0.08 -5.10 10.21
C ASN A 3 -0.76 -4.39 9.18
N PHE A 4 -2.05 -4.70 9.12
CA PHE A 4 -2.99 -4.03 8.23
C PHE A 4 -4.01 -3.21 9.02
N ALA A 5 -3.91 -1.89 8.91
CA ALA A 5 -4.84 -0.96 9.55
C ALA A 5 -5.96 -0.61 8.56
N SER A 6 -7.04 -1.41 8.53
CA SER A 6 -8.22 -1.18 7.68
C SER A 6 -9.17 -0.15 8.27
N GLY A 7 -9.30 -0.13 9.59
CA GLY A 7 -10.22 0.72 10.34
C GLY A 7 -9.71 2.13 10.64
N GLY A 8 -8.85 2.69 9.78
CA GLY A 8 -8.22 3.99 9.98
C GLY A 8 -6.75 3.88 10.36
N ALA A 9 -5.89 4.53 9.59
CA ALA A 9 -4.45 4.54 9.85
C ALA A 9 -4.12 5.30 11.14
N PRO A 10 -3.14 4.86 11.97
CA PRO A 10 -2.60 5.65 13.06
C PRO A 10 -2.05 7.01 12.57
N GLN A 11 -2.01 8.01 13.47
CA GLN A 11 -1.59 9.38 13.11
C GLN A 11 -0.15 9.51 12.65
N GLU A 12 0.70 8.57 13.02
CA GLU A 12 2.08 8.53 12.56
C GLU A 12 2.23 8.22 11.06
N TYR A 13 1.13 7.83 10.39
CA TYR A 13 1.08 7.59 8.94
C TYR A 13 0.17 8.62 8.28
N GLY A 14 0.70 9.32 7.30
CA GLY A 14 0.00 10.29 6.47
C GLY A 14 -0.06 9.87 5.01
N GLU A 15 -0.45 10.81 4.15
CA GLU A 15 -0.51 10.63 2.70
C GLU A 15 -1.34 9.39 2.28
N ALA A 16 -2.42 9.09 3.03
CA ALA A 16 -3.28 7.95 2.77
C ALA A 16 -4.73 8.23 3.15
N LEU A 17 -5.64 8.10 2.19
CA LEU A 17 -7.09 8.28 2.37
C LEU A 17 -7.81 7.01 2.84
N SER A 18 -7.13 5.86 2.89
CA SER A 18 -7.80 4.59 3.15
C SER A 18 -7.04 3.76 4.19
N ALA A 19 -6.22 2.83 3.76
CA ALA A 19 -5.51 1.90 4.63
C ALA A 19 -4.00 2.10 4.52
N VAL A 20 -3.28 1.72 5.57
CA VAL A 20 -1.83 1.69 5.60
C VAL A 20 -1.36 0.28 5.92
N LEU A 21 -0.32 -0.18 5.25
CA LEU A 21 0.31 -1.46 5.45
C LEU A 21 1.74 -1.27 6.01
N PRO A 22 1.91 -1.15 7.34
CA PRO A 22 3.23 -1.08 7.94
C PRO A 22 3.95 -2.43 7.80
N LEU A 23 5.14 -2.40 7.21
CA LEU A 23 6.01 -3.56 7.09
C LEU A 23 7.14 -3.44 8.12
N GLU A 24 7.24 -4.42 9.00
CA GLU A 24 8.30 -4.49 10.00
C GLU A 24 9.18 -5.70 9.77
N THR A 25 10.46 -5.45 9.62
CA THR A 25 11.46 -6.51 9.59
C THR A 25 11.80 -6.96 11.02
N LYS A 26 12.24 -8.22 11.19
CA LYS A 26 12.68 -8.74 12.47
C LYS A 26 13.83 -7.92 13.03
N ASP A 27 13.85 -7.72 14.35
CA ASP A 27 14.91 -6.95 15.01
C ASP A 27 16.24 -7.73 15.06
N TYR A 28 16.17 -9.05 15.10
CA TYR A 28 17.35 -9.92 15.24
C TYR A 28 17.10 -11.31 14.64
N SER A 29 18.12 -11.91 14.03
CA SER A 29 18.11 -13.31 13.63
C SER A 29 19.08 -14.09 14.52
N LYS A 30 18.57 -15.15 15.17
CA LYS A 30 19.34 -15.99 16.10
C LYS A 30 20.03 -17.16 15.41
N VAL A 31 19.81 -17.37 14.12
CA VAL A 31 20.25 -18.56 13.38
C VAL A 31 20.79 -18.14 12.02
N ASP A 32 21.95 -18.67 11.67
CA ASP A 32 22.48 -18.60 10.31
C ASP A 32 21.54 -19.36 9.36
N LYS A 33 21.28 -18.78 8.21
CA LYS A 33 20.40 -19.37 7.18
C LYS A 33 21.00 -19.16 5.82
N VAL A 34 20.85 -20.15 4.97
CA VAL A 34 21.10 -20.06 3.53
C VAL A 34 19.92 -20.72 2.82
N GLY A 35 19.48 -20.15 1.76
CA GLY A 35 18.39 -20.67 0.94
C GLY A 35 18.65 -20.39 -0.53
N VAL A 36 18.25 -21.32 -1.37
CA VAL A 36 18.22 -21.15 -2.82
C VAL A 36 16.85 -21.57 -3.32
N ASN A 37 16.38 -20.92 -4.36
CA ASN A 37 15.14 -21.28 -5.04
C ASN A 37 15.36 -21.28 -6.56
N ALA A 38 14.67 -22.17 -7.24
CA ALA A 38 14.62 -22.20 -8.69
C ALA A 38 13.20 -22.54 -9.15
N SER A 39 12.76 -21.92 -10.21
CA SER A 39 11.46 -22.12 -10.83
C SER A 39 11.54 -21.91 -12.34
N VAL A 40 10.44 -22.19 -13.04
CA VAL A 40 10.33 -21.95 -14.49
C VAL A 40 10.49 -20.45 -14.83
N VAL A 41 10.25 -19.58 -13.86
CA VAL A 41 10.27 -18.12 -14.06
C VAL A 41 11.51 -17.44 -13.48
N GLY A 42 12.41 -18.17 -12.79
CA GLY A 42 13.62 -17.56 -12.26
C GLY A 42 14.36 -18.37 -11.22
N VAL A 43 15.46 -17.80 -10.78
CA VAL A 43 16.35 -18.36 -9.75
C VAL A 43 16.64 -17.30 -8.70
N GLY A 44 16.86 -17.73 -7.48
CA GLY A 44 17.22 -16.82 -6.40
C GLY A 44 17.98 -17.54 -5.29
N GLY A 45 18.60 -16.74 -4.45
CA GLY A 45 19.29 -17.25 -3.27
C GLY A 45 19.57 -16.14 -2.29
N GLY A 46 19.70 -16.52 -1.04
CA GLY A 46 20.00 -15.57 0.00
C GLY A 46 20.45 -16.25 1.26
N GLY A 47 20.89 -15.44 2.19
CA GLY A 47 21.33 -15.92 3.47
C GLY A 47 21.32 -14.90 4.57
N THR A 48 21.38 -15.36 5.78
CA THR A 48 21.56 -14.53 6.97
C THR A 48 22.73 -15.06 7.76
N LYS A 49 23.68 -14.19 8.04
CA LYS A 49 24.78 -14.43 8.98
C LYS A 49 24.47 -13.74 10.31
N THR A 50 24.46 -14.51 11.37
CA THR A 50 24.35 -14.01 12.74
C THR A 50 25.70 -13.45 13.20
N LEU A 51 25.68 -12.29 13.78
CA LEU A 51 26.82 -11.62 14.43
C LEU A 51 26.58 -11.59 15.94
N ASP A 52 27.61 -11.22 16.71
CA ASP A 52 27.58 -11.22 18.18
C ASP A 52 26.36 -10.43 18.75
N ARG A 53 26.05 -9.27 18.17
CA ARG A 53 24.93 -8.42 18.55
C ARG A 53 24.12 -7.93 17.34
N GLY A 54 23.95 -8.81 16.37
CA GLY A 54 23.25 -8.42 15.15
C GLY A 54 23.15 -9.51 14.13
N SER A 55 22.80 -9.14 12.91
CA SER A 55 22.76 -10.03 11.76
C SER A 55 22.88 -9.25 10.46
N LEU A 56 23.46 -9.88 9.46
CA LEU A 56 23.48 -9.43 8.08
C LEU A 56 22.71 -10.43 7.22
N SER A 57 21.76 -9.94 6.45
CA SER A 57 21.02 -10.75 5.45
C SER A 57 21.26 -10.19 4.06
N VAL A 58 21.39 -11.08 3.08
CA VAL A 58 21.48 -10.74 1.65
C VAL A 58 20.55 -11.66 0.89
N ASP A 59 19.77 -11.13 -0.03
CA ASP A 59 18.88 -11.85 -0.93
C ASP A 59 19.06 -11.34 -2.35
N LEU A 60 19.25 -12.27 -3.30
CA LEU A 60 19.39 -11.97 -4.74
C LEU A 60 18.40 -12.84 -5.51
N ASN A 61 17.67 -12.23 -6.41
CA ASN A 61 16.68 -12.91 -7.25
C ASN A 61 16.81 -12.42 -8.69
N TYR A 62 16.75 -13.36 -9.63
CA TYR A 62 16.65 -13.09 -11.05
C TYR A 62 15.43 -13.80 -11.61
N GLN A 63 14.56 -13.07 -12.26
CA GLN A 63 13.39 -13.57 -12.95
C GLN A 63 13.55 -13.38 -14.45
N ASN A 64 13.08 -14.37 -15.23
CA ASN A 64 13.09 -14.31 -16.69
C ASN A 64 11.96 -15.21 -17.23
N LEU A 65 10.99 -14.59 -17.87
CA LEU A 65 9.84 -15.30 -18.42
C LEU A 65 10.10 -15.99 -19.77
N SER A 66 11.32 -15.96 -20.32
CA SER A 66 11.62 -16.57 -21.63
C SER A 66 11.32 -18.07 -21.69
N LEU A 67 11.55 -18.81 -20.59
CA LEU A 67 11.24 -20.23 -20.53
C LEU A 67 9.74 -20.48 -20.39
N TYR A 68 9.09 -19.68 -19.57
CA TYR A 68 7.65 -19.72 -19.38
C TYR A 68 6.90 -19.42 -20.70
N ASP A 69 7.32 -18.40 -21.43
CA ASP A 69 6.74 -17.99 -22.71
C ASP A 69 6.85 -19.09 -23.79
N LYS A 70 7.96 -19.84 -23.79
CA LYS A 70 8.13 -21.00 -24.69
C LYS A 70 7.22 -22.19 -24.35
N VAL A 71 6.90 -22.38 -23.07
CA VAL A 71 6.06 -23.51 -22.60
C VAL A 71 4.58 -23.17 -22.68
N TYR A 72 4.25 -21.94 -22.37
CA TYR A 72 2.88 -21.42 -22.38
C TYR A 72 2.80 -20.29 -23.41
N SER A 73 2.49 -20.65 -24.67
CA SER A 73 2.20 -19.65 -25.71
C SER A 73 1.00 -18.82 -25.30
N GLY A 74 1.28 -17.69 -24.65
CA GLY A 74 0.29 -16.79 -24.06
C GLY A 74 -0.37 -15.87 -25.10
N ARG A 75 -1.24 -15.01 -24.63
CA ARG A 75 -1.88 -13.96 -25.44
C ARG A 75 -0.96 -12.77 -25.74
N THR A 76 0.18 -12.68 -25.03
CA THR A 76 1.14 -11.59 -25.18
C THR A 76 2.29 -12.05 -26.03
N GLU A 77 2.55 -11.38 -27.13
CA GLU A 77 3.72 -11.63 -27.97
C GLU A 77 4.87 -10.75 -27.49
N PHE A 78 5.88 -11.36 -26.89
CA PHE A 78 7.06 -10.64 -26.43
C PHE A 78 8.11 -10.51 -27.55
N GLU A 79 8.64 -9.30 -27.74
CA GLU A 79 9.93 -9.12 -28.41
C GLU A 79 11.07 -9.46 -27.46
N ARG A 80 10.97 -8.95 -26.22
CA ARG A 80 11.86 -9.25 -25.10
C ARG A 80 11.02 -9.65 -23.90
N PRO A 81 11.00 -10.93 -23.52
CA PRO A 81 10.28 -11.39 -22.33
C PRO A 81 10.72 -10.65 -21.07
N TYR A 82 9.78 -10.49 -20.13
CA TYR A 82 10.02 -9.86 -18.85
C TYR A 82 11.25 -10.42 -18.15
N ARG A 83 12.12 -9.54 -17.70
CA ARG A 83 13.28 -9.81 -16.88
C ARG A 83 13.28 -8.88 -15.67
N MET A 84 13.66 -9.43 -14.53
CA MET A 84 13.84 -8.66 -13.31
C MET A 84 15.05 -9.17 -12.55
N PHE A 85 15.90 -8.26 -12.17
CA PHE A 85 16.92 -8.49 -11.15
C PHE A 85 16.49 -7.76 -9.88
N SER A 86 16.55 -8.43 -8.73
CA SER A 86 16.29 -7.86 -7.42
C SER A 86 17.38 -8.26 -6.45
N GLY A 87 17.99 -7.29 -5.80
CA GLY A 87 18.99 -7.49 -4.76
C GLY A 87 18.61 -6.72 -3.51
N ALA A 88 18.56 -7.39 -2.34
CA ALA A 88 18.27 -6.76 -1.07
C ALA A 88 19.31 -7.14 -0.02
N THR A 89 19.66 -6.19 0.85
CA THR A 89 20.49 -6.42 2.01
C THR A 89 19.87 -5.80 3.25
N GLN A 90 20.04 -6.46 4.38
CA GLN A 90 19.58 -5.96 5.66
C GLN A 90 20.64 -6.19 6.74
N PHE A 91 21.09 -5.11 7.35
CA PHE A 91 21.92 -5.12 8.54
C PHE A 91 21.09 -4.77 9.77
N ARG A 92 21.26 -5.51 10.85
CA ARG A 92 20.61 -5.30 12.14
C ARG A 92 21.68 -5.34 13.24
N HIS A 93 21.62 -4.39 14.15
CA HIS A 93 22.57 -4.31 15.25
C HIS A 93 21.88 -3.88 16.54
N THR A 94 22.12 -4.59 17.61
CA THR A 94 21.60 -4.32 18.96
C THR A 94 22.79 -4.16 19.94
N PRO A 95 23.42 -2.96 19.98
CA PRO A 95 24.62 -2.74 20.78
C PRO A 95 24.39 -2.93 22.28
N GLY A 96 23.15 -2.90 22.71
CA GLY A 96 22.68 -3.19 24.07
C GLY A 96 21.18 -3.44 24.07
N ASP A 97 20.62 -3.78 25.24
CA ASP A 97 19.20 -4.14 25.38
C ASP A 97 18.25 -2.97 25.06
N ALA A 98 18.73 -1.74 25.19
CA ALA A 98 17.94 -0.53 24.98
C ALA A 98 17.96 0.00 23.53
N THR A 99 18.82 -0.55 22.67
CA THR A 99 19.08 0.06 21.36
C THR A 99 18.94 -0.95 20.22
N VAL A 100 18.20 -0.58 19.19
CA VAL A 100 18.10 -1.34 17.93
C VAL A 100 18.39 -0.42 16.77
N PHE A 101 19.34 -0.80 15.93
CA PHE A 101 19.68 -0.13 14.69
C PHE A 101 19.50 -1.08 13.52
N LYS A 102 18.84 -0.62 12.45
CA LYS A 102 18.63 -1.40 11.24
C LYS A 102 18.91 -0.56 10.01
N ILE A 103 19.52 -1.18 9.00
CA ILE A 103 19.64 -0.66 7.65
C ILE A 103 19.07 -1.71 6.72
N TYR A 104 18.25 -1.27 5.79
CA TYR A 104 17.75 -2.06 4.66
C TYR A 104 18.07 -1.32 3.37
N ALA A 105 18.58 -2.03 2.38
CA ALA A 105 18.78 -1.49 1.03
C ALA A 105 18.30 -2.51 0.01
N GLN A 106 17.64 -2.02 -1.04
CA GLN A 106 17.13 -2.82 -2.15
C GLN A 106 17.39 -2.09 -3.47
N TYR A 107 17.72 -2.86 -4.49
CA TYR A 107 17.79 -2.44 -5.87
C TYR A 107 17.01 -3.42 -6.73
N ASP A 108 16.12 -2.91 -7.57
CA ASP A 108 15.38 -3.68 -8.55
C ASP A 108 15.56 -3.06 -9.93
N ARG A 109 15.76 -3.91 -10.93
CA ARG A 109 15.74 -3.55 -12.33
C ARG A 109 14.82 -4.46 -13.10
N THR A 110 13.88 -3.87 -13.82
CA THR A 110 12.92 -4.59 -14.68
C THR A 110 13.06 -4.09 -16.11
N ASP A 111 13.04 -5.01 -17.07
CA ASP A 111 12.92 -4.68 -18.50
C ASP A 111 12.07 -5.72 -19.23
N PHE A 112 11.27 -5.26 -20.17
CA PHE A 112 10.58 -6.11 -21.15
C PHE A 112 10.13 -5.30 -22.36
N SER A 113 9.85 -5.98 -23.48
CA SER A 113 9.13 -5.41 -24.61
C SER A 113 8.15 -6.41 -25.20
N ALA A 114 6.99 -5.92 -25.60
CA ALA A 114 5.90 -6.74 -26.11
C ALA A 114 5.15 -6.00 -27.23
N TYR A 115 4.54 -6.77 -28.12
CA TYR A 115 3.62 -6.23 -29.13
C TYR A 115 2.21 -6.15 -28.57
N GLU A 116 1.55 -5.00 -28.78
CA GLU A 116 0.20 -4.74 -28.34
C GLU A 116 -0.73 -4.40 -29.51
N GLY A 117 -1.95 -4.92 -29.42
CA GLY A 117 -3.01 -4.70 -30.40
C GLY A 117 -2.80 -5.40 -31.76
N ASP A 118 -3.82 -5.30 -32.62
CA ASP A 118 -3.82 -5.93 -33.96
C ASP A 118 -2.76 -5.32 -34.90
N GLU A 119 -2.37 -4.07 -34.65
CA GLU A 119 -1.32 -3.36 -35.40
C GLU A 119 0.09 -3.70 -34.95
N ARG A 120 0.24 -4.63 -33.96
CA ARG A 120 1.53 -5.07 -33.40
C ARG A 120 2.42 -3.91 -33.00
N ARG A 121 1.89 -2.98 -32.24
CA ARG A 121 2.65 -1.83 -31.73
C ARG A 121 3.64 -2.30 -30.68
N LEU A 122 4.91 -1.95 -30.86
CA LEU A 122 5.93 -2.29 -29.87
C LEU A 122 5.81 -1.38 -28.64
N PHE A 123 5.66 -1.98 -27.48
CA PHE A 123 5.73 -1.35 -26.18
C PHE A 123 6.96 -1.89 -25.44
N ALA A 124 7.84 -1.02 -25.01
CA ALA A 124 9.02 -1.37 -24.22
C ALA A 124 9.07 -0.60 -22.92
N LEU A 125 9.37 -1.28 -21.81
CA LEU A 125 9.52 -0.70 -20.50
C LEU A 125 10.86 -1.07 -19.90
N ALA A 126 11.56 -0.08 -19.35
CA ALA A 126 12.72 -0.24 -18.50
C ALA A 126 12.51 0.53 -17.19
N GLU A 127 12.78 -0.11 -16.05
CA GLU A 127 12.54 0.49 -14.74
C GLU A 127 13.68 0.14 -13.78
N ASP A 128 14.20 1.16 -13.09
CA ASP A 128 15.19 1.03 -12.02
C ASP A 128 14.60 1.58 -10.72
N ASN A 129 14.69 0.81 -9.63
CA ASN A 129 14.27 1.21 -8.30
C ASN A 129 15.41 1.04 -7.30
N ILE A 130 15.66 2.07 -6.50
CA ILE A 130 16.57 2.03 -5.35
C ILE A 130 15.77 2.41 -4.11
N TYR A 131 15.87 1.62 -3.05
CA TYR A 131 15.30 1.96 -1.76
C TYR A 131 16.32 1.67 -0.67
N VAL A 132 16.60 2.68 0.17
CA VAL A 132 17.46 2.57 1.35
C VAL A 132 16.71 3.10 2.55
N ASN A 133 16.73 2.38 3.64
CA ASN A 133 16.05 2.75 4.88
C ASN A 133 16.96 2.46 6.07
N ALA A 134 17.16 3.45 6.95
CA ALA A 134 17.85 3.31 8.22
C ALA A 134 16.90 3.67 9.36
N THR A 135 16.82 2.83 10.38
CA THR A 135 16.01 3.08 11.57
C THR A 135 16.81 2.88 12.84
N PHE A 136 16.56 3.73 13.81
CA PHE A 136 17.14 3.71 15.15
C PHE A 136 16.01 3.73 16.17
N ARG A 137 16.05 2.81 17.14
CA ARG A 137 15.15 2.78 18.30
C ARG A 137 15.98 2.77 19.56
N TYR A 138 15.57 3.59 20.53
CA TYR A 138 16.24 3.69 21.82
C TYR A 138 15.22 3.78 22.94
N HIS A 139 15.32 2.85 23.90
CA HIS A 139 14.55 2.85 25.13
C HIS A 139 15.34 3.60 26.21
N ALA A 140 14.98 4.86 26.42
CA ALA A 140 15.69 5.72 27.36
C ALA A 140 15.30 5.43 28.81
N ALA A 141 16.20 5.72 29.72
CA ALA A 141 15.90 5.77 31.15
C ALA A 141 14.70 6.72 31.40
N GLY A 142 13.80 6.35 32.31
CA GLY A 142 12.58 7.12 32.59
C GLY A 142 11.41 6.80 31.66
N GLY A 143 11.49 5.71 30.84
CA GLY A 143 10.37 5.15 30.06
C GLY A 143 10.01 5.92 28.80
N TRP A 144 10.95 6.66 28.23
CA TRP A 144 10.85 7.23 26.91
C TRP A 144 11.34 6.26 25.85
N ASP A 145 10.53 6.03 24.83
CA ASP A 145 10.89 5.32 23.61
C ASP A 145 11.15 6.34 22.51
N TRP A 146 12.34 6.34 21.96
CA TRP A 146 12.70 7.20 20.85
C TRP A 146 12.92 6.37 19.58
N PHE A 147 12.27 6.80 18.51
CA PHE A 147 12.45 6.28 17.17
C PHE A 147 12.96 7.40 16.27
N ALA A 148 13.97 7.12 15.46
CA ALA A 148 14.40 7.95 14.35
C ALA A 148 14.54 7.09 13.10
N GLY A 149 14.15 7.61 11.97
CA GLY A 149 14.22 6.94 10.67
C GLY A 149 14.57 7.88 9.55
N ALA A 150 15.34 7.38 8.59
CA ALA A 150 15.63 8.03 7.32
C ALA A 150 15.46 7.02 6.20
N ALA A 151 14.73 7.38 5.16
CA ALA A 151 14.57 6.54 3.98
C ALA A 151 14.84 7.38 2.72
N TYR A 152 15.50 6.76 1.74
CA TYR A 152 15.71 7.32 0.42
C TYR A 152 15.15 6.34 -0.60
N SER A 153 14.35 6.85 -1.53
CA SER A 153 13.87 6.13 -2.69
C SER A 153 14.26 6.85 -3.98
N TYR A 154 14.63 6.08 -4.98
CA TYR A 154 14.84 6.55 -6.35
C TYR A 154 14.11 5.62 -7.29
N TYR A 155 13.43 6.20 -8.23
CA TYR A 155 12.66 5.53 -9.26
C TYR A 155 12.93 6.17 -10.60
N ASN A 156 13.24 5.36 -11.60
CA ASN A 156 13.40 5.78 -12.99
C ASN A 156 12.65 4.81 -13.88
N ARG A 157 11.68 5.32 -14.62
CA ARG A 157 10.90 4.56 -15.60
C ARG A 157 11.05 5.17 -16.96
N GLU A 158 11.33 4.33 -17.93
CA GLU A 158 11.37 4.69 -19.35
C GLU A 158 10.42 3.78 -20.11
N VAL A 159 9.47 4.38 -20.81
CA VAL A 159 8.50 3.68 -21.64
C VAL A 159 8.67 4.19 -23.07
N ASN A 160 8.92 3.26 -23.99
CA ASN A 160 8.96 3.51 -25.41
C ASN A 160 7.73 2.87 -26.04
N ALA A 161 6.84 3.67 -26.60
CA ALA A 161 5.64 3.20 -27.29
C ALA A 161 5.78 3.54 -28.79
N ALA A 162 6.39 2.63 -29.53
CA ALA A 162 6.64 2.80 -30.97
C ALA A 162 5.37 2.66 -31.83
N ALA A 163 4.23 3.12 -31.32
CA ALA A 163 2.97 3.06 -32.05
C ALA A 163 2.89 4.07 -33.19
N VAL A 164 3.48 5.24 -32.99
CA VAL A 164 3.61 6.30 -34.00
C VAL A 164 4.96 6.94 -33.73
N SER A 165 5.95 6.60 -34.53
CA SER A 165 7.30 7.18 -34.56
C SER A 165 7.74 7.96 -33.31
N GLY A 166 8.24 7.26 -32.30
CA GLY A 166 9.13 7.86 -31.30
C GLY A 166 8.50 8.40 -30.03
N ASP A 167 7.32 7.93 -29.63
CA ASP A 167 6.72 8.32 -28.37
C ASP A 167 7.50 7.71 -27.20
N ASN A 168 8.16 8.56 -26.43
CA ASN A 168 8.90 8.19 -25.25
C ASN A 168 8.31 8.89 -24.01
N TRP A 169 8.13 8.15 -22.96
CA TRP A 169 7.79 8.67 -21.65
C TRP A 169 8.90 8.34 -20.66
N LEU A 170 9.44 9.38 -20.05
CA LEU A 170 10.45 9.28 -19.01
C LEU A 170 9.88 9.82 -17.70
N GLU A 171 9.91 9.02 -16.66
CA GLU A 171 9.51 9.41 -15.32
C GLU A 171 10.65 9.16 -14.34
N ARG A 172 11.04 10.18 -13.59
CA ARG A 172 12.05 10.09 -12.53
C ARG A 172 11.55 10.71 -11.24
N GLN A 173 11.76 10.00 -10.18
CA GLN A 173 11.48 10.51 -8.84
C GLN A 173 12.58 10.10 -7.89
N TRP A 174 12.98 11.02 -7.01
CA TRP A 174 13.64 10.65 -5.78
C TRP A 174 12.94 11.31 -4.60
N GLU A 175 12.97 10.63 -3.45
CA GLU A 175 12.37 11.10 -2.22
C GLU A 175 13.26 10.76 -1.03
N LEU A 176 13.51 11.75 -0.17
CA LEU A 176 14.09 11.58 1.15
C LEU A 176 12.99 11.75 2.19
N HIS A 177 12.75 10.72 2.97
CA HIS A 177 11.81 10.71 4.10
C HIS A 177 12.57 10.66 5.40
N LEU A 178 12.38 11.66 6.24
CA LEU A 178 12.96 11.76 7.59
C LEU A 178 11.84 11.73 8.60
N LYS A 179 11.97 10.93 9.67
CA LYS A 179 10.98 10.79 10.73
C LYS A 179 11.62 10.64 12.08
N THR A 180 11.09 11.33 13.10
CA THR A 180 11.38 11.04 14.50
C THR A 180 10.10 10.99 15.32
N LYS A 181 10.07 10.07 16.27
CA LYS A 181 8.92 9.86 17.17
C LYS A 181 9.42 9.61 18.58
N MET A 182 8.73 10.18 19.56
CA MET A 182 8.91 9.92 20.98
C MET A 182 7.59 9.39 21.55
N SER A 183 7.68 8.34 22.34
CA SER A 183 6.56 7.68 22.99
C SER A 183 6.82 7.54 24.47
N ARG A 184 5.81 7.75 25.31
CA ARG A 184 5.90 7.50 26.74
C ARG A 184 4.58 7.09 27.35
N ARG A 185 4.63 6.09 28.21
CA ARG A 185 3.55 5.77 29.14
C ARG A 185 3.81 6.46 30.46
N PHE A 186 3.04 7.52 30.76
CA PHE A 186 3.18 8.30 31.99
C PHE A 186 2.59 7.59 33.21
N SER A 187 1.55 6.79 32.98
CA SER A 187 0.87 6.01 34.02
C SER A 187 0.17 4.80 33.40
N SER A 188 -0.48 3.98 34.20
CA SER A 188 -1.34 2.89 33.70
C SER A 188 -2.50 3.40 32.83
N VAL A 189 -2.90 4.66 33.04
CA VAL A 189 -4.08 5.27 32.37
C VAL A 189 -3.74 6.24 31.26
N PHE A 190 -2.48 6.63 31.05
CA PHE A 190 -2.12 7.65 30.06
C PHE A 190 -0.86 7.32 29.26
N HIS A 191 -0.97 7.34 27.95
CA HIS A 191 0.12 7.13 26.99
C HIS A 191 0.13 8.26 25.95
N LEU A 192 1.33 8.72 25.58
CA LEU A 192 1.56 9.80 24.64
C LEU A 192 2.53 9.38 23.56
N ASP A 193 2.19 9.66 22.31
CA ASP A 193 3.06 9.61 21.13
C ASP A 193 3.13 10.99 20.50
N MET A 194 4.31 11.43 20.09
CA MET A 194 4.50 12.65 19.32
C MET A 194 5.68 12.52 18.38
N GLY A 195 5.61 13.21 17.26
CA GLY A 195 6.69 13.17 16.31
C GLY A 195 6.58 14.19 15.20
N VAL A 196 7.66 14.26 14.44
CA VAL A 196 7.74 15.06 13.22
C VAL A 196 8.30 14.21 12.09
N GLU A 197 7.88 14.53 10.88
CA GLU A 197 8.44 13.92 9.68
C GLU A 197 8.49 14.93 8.54
N SER A 198 9.35 14.67 7.56
CA SER A 198 9.51 15.47 6.37
C SER A 198 9.77 14.58 5.17
N TYR A 199 9.06 14.84 4.08
CA TYR A 199 9.30 14.27 2.76
C TYR A 199 9.89 15.38 1.88
N ILE A 200 11.06 15.14 1.32
CA ILE A 200 11.70 16.01 0.34
C ILE A 200 11.73 15.23 -0.95
N ARG A 201 10.95 15.67 -1.93
CA ARG A 201 10.73 14.96 -3.19
C ARG A 201 11.22 15.78 -4.36
N ASN A 202 11.75 15.12 -5.38
CA ASN A 202 11.92 15.68 -6.70
C ASN A 202 11.24 14.73 -7.68
N TYR A 203 10.36 15.26 -8.49
CA TYR A 203 9.63 14.52 -9.51
C TYR A 203 9.83 15.21 -10.86
N ARG A 204 10.17 14.40 -11.85
CA ARG A 204 10.30 14.85 -13.24
C ARG A 204 9.57 13.87 -14.15
N ASN A 205 8.80 14.43 -15.06
CA ASN A 205 8.08 13.72 -16.10
C ASN A 205 8.38 14.40 -17.44
N CYS A 206 8.71 13.63 -18.46
CA CYS A 206 8.99 14.11 -19.79
C CYS A 206 8.28 13.23 -20.81
N TYR A 207 7.42 13.84 -21.64
CA TYR A 207 6.82 13.22 -22.80
C TYR A 207 7.50 13.75 -24.04
N LEU A 208 8.07 12.84 -24.83
CA LEU A 208 8.53 13.10 -26.19
C LEU A 208 7.48 12.56 -27.15
N TYR A 209 6.71 13.44 -27.73
CA TYR A 209 5.70 13.10 -28.72
C TYR A 209 5.95 13.91 -30.00
N SER A 210 6.25 13.22 -31.11
CA SER A 210 6.31 13.85 -32.45
C SER A 210 7.06 15.19 -32.46
N ASP A 211 8.30 15.24 -31.91
CA ASP A 211 9.17 16.43 -31.77
C ASP A 211 8.72 17.47 -30.70
N ILE A 212 7.69 17.20 -29.91
CA ILE A 212 7.30 18.01 -28.76
C ILE A 212 7.93 17.43 -27.50
N ASP A 213 8.81 18.20 -26.86
CA ASP A 213 9.40 17.90 -25.55
C ASP A 213 8.56 18.62 -24.47
N ASP A 214 7.66 17.87 -23.82
CA ASP A 214 6.89 18.36 -22.67
C ASP A 214 7.54 17.84 -21.38
N ALA A 215 8.54 18.58 -20.90
CA ALA A 215 9.25 18.25 -19.67
C ALA A 215 8.71 19.06 -18.50
N ASN A 216 8.19 18.35 -17.51
CA ASN A 216 7.64 18.92 -16.29
C ASN A 216 8.45 18.46 -15.08
N GLN A 217 8.72 19.38 -14.14
CA GLN A 217 9.45 19.06 -12.91
C GLN A 217 8.87 19.81 -11.71
N MET A 218 8.87 19.17 -10.55
CA MET A 218 8.51 19.79 -9.27
C MET A 218 9.36 19.22 -8.13
N SER A 219 9.54 20.03 -7.07
CA SER A 219 10.29 19.63 -5.87
C SER A 219 9.52 20.00 -4.60
N PRO A 220 8.42 19.27 -4.29
CA PRO A 220 7.66 19.52 -3.07
C PRO A 220 8.43 19.07 -1.83
N THR A 221 8.27 19.85 -0.75
CA THR A 221 8.59 19.45 0.60
C THR A 221 7.30 19.36 1.39
N ILE A 222 7.08 18.24 2.09
CA ILE A 222 5.95 18.04 2.99
C ILE A 222 6.52 17.94 4.39
N SER A 223 6.14 18.88 5.26
CA SER A 223 6.56 18.89 6.68
C SER A 223 5.37 18.59 7.56
N THR A 224 5.54 17.65 8.48
CA THR A 224 4.45 17.10 9.28
C THR A 224 4.80 17.12 10.76
N GLY A 225 3.82 17.47 11.58
CA GLY A 225 3.80 17.20 13.01
C GLY A 225 2.63 16.30 13.36
N PHE A 226 2.82 15.33 14.22
CA PHE A 226 1.77 14.45 14.70
C PHE A 226 1.84 14.20 16.21
N PHE A 227 0.68 13.93 16.78
CA PHE A 227 0.48 13.73 18.20
C PHE A 227 -0.68 12.75 18.43
N SER A 228 -0.54 11.85 19.39
CA SER A 228 -1.60 10.92 19.83
C SER A 228 -1.55 10.77 21.35
N ALA A 229 -2.69 10.94 21.99
CA ALA A 229 -2.89 10.74 23.43
C ALA A 229 -3.91 9.63 23.66
N ALA A 230 -3.48 8.52 24.24
CA ALA A 230 -4.35 7.42 24.63
C ALA A 230 -4.63 7.49 26.12
N TYR A 231 -5.91 7.47 26.47
CA TYR A 231 -6.43 7.51 27.85
C TYR A 231 -7.23 6.24 28.13
N TYR A 232 -6.97 5.63 29.27
CA TYR A 232 -7.57 4.38 29.75
C TYR A 232 -8.35 4.67 31.06
N PRO A 233 -9.55 5.29 30.97
CA PRO A 233 -10.33 5.63 32.15
C PRO A 233 -10.78 4.40 32.96
N LEU A 234 -10.91 3.27 32.29
CA LEU A 234 -11.26 1.97 32.85
C LEU A 234 -10.35 0.90 32.20
N GLU A 235 -10.12 -0.22 32.87
CA GLU A 235 -9.34 -1.35 32.31
C GLU A 235 -9.91 -1.86 30.97
N ARG A 236 -11.21 -1.67 30.77
CA ARG A 236 -11.95 -2.13 29.57
C ARG A 236 -12.15 -1.04 28.51
N LEU A 237 -11.73 0.20 28.78
CA LEU A 237 -12.01 1.32 27.89
C LEU A 237 -10.71 2.05 27.52
N LYS A 238 -10.41 2.14 26.22
CA LYS A 238 -9.36 2.98 25.66
C LYS A 238 -10.01 4.06 24.81
N ALA A 239 -9.70 5.32 25.06
CA ALA A 239 -10.00 6.44 24.17
C ALA A 239 -8.68 7.05 23.67
N GLU A 240 -8.58 7.31 22.38
CA GLU A 240 -7.38 7.90 21.77
C GLU A 240 -7.78 9.10 20.92
N LEU A 241 -7.26 10.25 21.29
CA LEU A 241 -7.37 11.49 20.54
C LEU A 241 -6.04 11.78 19.85
N SER A 242 -6.08 12.06 18.56
CA SER A 242 -4.87 12.28 17.80
C SER A 242 -5.03 13.37 16.74
N PHE A 243 -3.91 14.02 16.41
CA PHE A 243 -3.83 15.12 15.46
C PHE A 243 -2.63 14.94 14.55
N ARG A 244 -2.81 15.31 13.30
CA ARG A 244 -1.74 15.42 12.32
C ARG A 244 -1.87 16.74 11.58
N THR A 245 -0.78 17.47 11.43
CA THR A 245 -0.70 18.67 10.62
C THR A 245 0.31 18.45 9.52
N GLU A 246 -0.02 18.81 8.28
CA GLU A 246 0.82 18.66 7.11
C GLU A 246 0.89 19.98 6.36
N TYR A 247 2.10 20.50 6.18
CA TYR A 247 2.38 21.67 5.35
C TYR A 247 3.08 21.22 4.07
N THR A 248 2.58 21.65 2.92
CA THR A 248 3.26 21.44 1.64
C THR A 248 3.77 22.74 1.06
N SER A 249 5.05 22.74 0.63
CA SER A 249 5.67 23.88 0.00
C SER A 249 5.11 24.19 -1.40
N LEU A 250 4.46 23.21 -2.05
CA LEU A 250 3.98 23.31 -3.42
C LEU A 250 2.87 24.36 -3.58
N ASN A 251 1.80 24.23 -2.78
CA ASN A 251 0.67 25.16 -2.77
C ASN A 251 0.63 26.06 -1.52
N ARG A 252 1.62 25.92 -0.61
CA ARG A 252 1.74 26.65 0.68
C ARG A 252 0.52 26.50 1.57
N LYS A 253 -0.14 25.34 1.53
CA LYS A 253 -1.32 25.03 2.34
C LYS A 253 -0.97 24.12 3.52
N MET A 254 -1.69 24.31 4.61
CA MET A 254 -1.63 23.47 5.78
C MET A 254 -2.93 22.65 5.86
N ASN A 255 -2.79 21.37 6.10
CA ASN A 255 -3.87 20.45 6.40
C ASN A 255 -3.87 20.08 7.87
N PHE A 256 -5.06 19.91 8.43
CA PHE A 256 -5.24 19.52 9.81
C PHE A 256 -6.17 18.29 9.86
N SER A 257 -5.71 17.21 10.48
CA SER A 257 -6.35 15.89 10.44
C SER A 257 -6.57 15.35 11.85
N PRO A 258 -7.67 15.74 12.54
CA PRO A 258 -8.05 15.19 13.84
C PRO A 258 -8.62 13.78 13.67
N ARG A 259 -8.42 12.93 14.69
CA ARG A 259 -8.99 11.56 14.77
C ARG A 259 -9.32 11.24 16.22
N LEU A 260 -10.41 10.50 16.39
CA LEU A 260 -10.84 9.93 17.67
C LEU A 260 -11.09 8.44 17.48
N ALA A 261 -10.48 7.62 18.33
CA ALA A 261 -10.73 6.18 18.37
C ALA A 261 -11.13 5.77 19.78
N VAL A 262 -12.13 4.91 19.89
CA VAL A 262 -12.59 4.34 21.16
C VAL A 262 -12.65 2.83 21.01
N ASN A 263 -12.03 2.11 21.95
CA ASN A 263 -12.08 0.66 22.04
C ASN A 263 -12.65 0.25 23.40
N TYR A 264 -13.61 -0.67 23.37
CA TYR A 264 -14.22 -1.22 24.57
C TYR A 264 -14.08 -2.75 24.57
N TYR A 265 -13.54 -3.31 25.67
CA TYR A 265 -13.21 -4.73 25.81
C TYR A 265 -14.25 -5.41 26.69
N LEU A 266 -14.91 -6.44 26.15
CA LEU A 266 -15.90 -7.30 26.82
C LEU A 266 -15.36 -8.75 26.81
N GLY A 267 -14.51 -9.08 27.77
CA GLY A 267 -13.79 -10.35 27.73
C GLY A 267 -12.96 -10.48 26.46
N ASP A 268 -13.24 -11.49 25.65
CA ASP A 268 -12.54 -11.78 24.39
C ASP A 268 -13.06 -10.96 23.18
N VAL A 269 -14.07 -10.12 23.40
CA VAL A 269 -14.66 -9.27 22.37
C VAL A 269 -14.16 -7.84 22.53
N MET A 270 -13.68 -7.24 21.45
CA MET A 270 -13.36 -5.83 21.36
C MET A 270 -14.36 -5.12 20.43
N LEU A 271 -15.00 -4.09 20.92
CA LEU A 271 -15.79 -3.15 20.13
C LEU A 271 -14.94 -1.91 19.85
N SER A 272 -14.96 -1.40 18.62
CA SER A 272 -14.20 -0.22 18.22
C SER A 272 -15.05 0.78 17.45
N GLY A 273 -14.84 2.06 17.72
CA GLY A 273 -15.40 3.17 16.96
C GLY A 273 -14.29 4.14 16.58
N ILE A 274 -14.24 4.56 15.32
CA ILE A 274 -13.23 5.49 14.82
C ILE A 274 -13.92 6.55 13.98
N VAL A 275 -13.59 7.81 14.24
CA VAL A 275 -13.92 8.94 13.36
C VAL A 275 -12.66 9.75 13.12
N GLY A 276 -12.39 10.12 11.86
CA GLY A 276 -11.19 10.86 11.57
C GLY A 276 -11.17 11.50 10.18
N ARG A 277 -10.41 12.58 10.10
CA ARG A 277 -10.07 13.23 8.85
C ARG A 277 -8.71 12.76 8.37
N TYR A 278 -8.63 12.42 7.10
CA TYR A 278 -7.44 11.94 6.42
C TYR A 278 -7.18 12.81 5.20
N THR A 279 -5.91 13.06 4.91
CA THR A 279 -5.48 13.88 3.79
C THR A 279 -4.41 13.17 2.99
N GLN A 280 -4.39 13.40 1.67
CA GLN A 280 -3.40 12.90 0.75
C GLN A 280 -3.17 13.94 -0.34
N LEU A 281 -1.92 14.20 -0.71
CA LEU A 281 -1.65 14.99 -1.92
C LEU A 281 -2.13 14.21 -3.15
N PRO A 282 -2.64 14.91 -4.18
CA PRO A 282 -2.85 14.30 -5.48
C PRO A 282 -1.59 13.62 -6.01
N GLU A 283 -1.75 12.67 -6.92
CA GLU A 283 -0.63 12.02 -7.60
C GLU A 283 0.27 13.05 -8.32
N ASN A 284 1.54 12.73 -8.45
CA ASN A 284 2.53 13.65 -8.98
C ASN A 284 2.22 14.12 -10.40
N ASP A 285 1.61 13.28 -11.23
CA ASP A 285 1.19 13.61 -12.60
C ASP A 285 0.16 14.74 -12.66
N TRP A 286 -0.73 14.82 -11.67
CA TRP A 286 -1.66 15.92 -11.54
C TRP A 286 -0.99 17.17 -10.97
N LEU A 287 -0.17 17.00 -9.93
CA LEU A 287 0.51 18.11 -9.27
C LEU A 287 1.51 18.82 -10.15
N VAL A 288 2.22 18.12 -11.02
CA VAL A 288 3.18 18.72 -11.94
C VAL A 288 2.47 19.59 -12.99
N ARG A 289 1.27 19.22 -13.40
CA ARG A 289 0.42 19.97 -14.34
C ARG A 289 -0.33 21.13 -13.66
N ASN A 290 -0.76 20.96 -12.39
CA ASN A 290 -1.36 22.05 -11.60
C ASN A 290 -0.90 22.01 -10.14
N ARG A 291 0.12 22.82 -9.82
CA ARG A 291 0.69 22.93 -8.46
C ARG A 291 -0.25 23.57 -7.43
N LYS A 292 -1.40 24.12 -7.85
CA LYS A 292 -2.39 24.76 -6.96
C LYS A 292 -3.41 23.77 -6.42
N LEU A 293 -3.42 22.53 -6.90
CA LEU A 293 -4.30 21.49 -6.41
C LEU A 293 -4.16 21.35 -4.88
N MET A 294 -5.30 21.17 -4.22
CA MET A 294 -5.35 20.96 -2.76
C MET A 294 -5.21 19.47 -2.46
N SER A 295 -4.76 19.15 -1.26
CA SER A 295 -4.81 17.78 -0.77
C SER A 295 -6.25 17.26 -0.79
N GLU A 296 -6.40 16.05 -1.29
CA GLU A 296 -7.64 15.29 -1.22
C GLU A 296 -7.97 14.97 0.23
N VAL A 297 -9.23 14.91 0.56
CA VAL A 297 -9.72 14.73 1.93
C VAL A 297 -10.67 13.57 2.00
N CYS A 298 -10.54 12.75 3.06
CA CYS A 298 -11.49 11.72 3.41
C CYS A 298 -11.90 11.85 4.88
N MET A 299 -13.20 11.99 5.14
CA MET A 299 -13.78 11.77 6.46
C MET A 299 -14.17 10.31 6.58
N GLN A 300 -13.64 9.62 7.58
CA GLN A 300 -13.92 8.20 7.81
C GLN A 300 -14.67 7.99 9.11
N TYR A 301 -15.63 7.07 9.07
CA TYR A 301 -16.43 6.60 10.19
C TYR A 301 -16.40 5.06 10.15
N ASN A 302 -15.86 4.45 11.18
CA ASN A 302 -15.72 3.00 11.27
C ASN A 302 -16.30 2.50 12.58
N LEU A 303 -17.07 1.41 12.52
CA LEU A 303 -17.52 0.64 13.68
C LEU A 303 -17.05 -0.78 13.50
N GLY A 304 -16.37 -1.33 14.50
CA GLY A 304 -15.77 -2.64 14.44
C GLY A 304 -16.13 -3.51 15.63
N MET A 305 -16.19 -4.80 15.39
CA MET A 305 -16.24 -5.85 16.40
C MET A 305 -15.19 -6.90 16.09
N GLN A 306 -14.42 -7.28 17.08
CA GLN A 306 -13.39 -8.31 16.94
C GLN A 306 -13.51 -9.28 18.12
N TYR A 307 -13.46 -10.57 17.84
CA TYR A 307 -13.36 -11.67 18.81
C TYR A 307 -12.07 -12.44 18.53
N GLY A 308 -11.30 -12.74 19.58
CA GLY A 308 -10.06 -13.48 19.44
C GLY A 308 -9.77 -14.33 20.69
N TYR A 309 -9.90 -15.65 20.56
CA TYR A 309 -9.63 -16.60 21.63
C TYR A 309 -9.15 -17.95 21.06
N GLU A 310 -8.12 -18.53 21.64
CA GLU A 310 -7.61 -19.90 21.39
C GLU A 310 -7.55 -20.35 19.91
N GLY A 311 -7.08 -19.51 19.00
CA GLY A 311 -6.98 -19.87 17.57
C GLY A 311 -8.22 -19.57 16.74
N ARG A 312 -9.27 -18.99 17.34
CA ARG A 312 -10.40 -18.35 16.66
C ARG A 312 -10.18 -16.86 16.57
N PHE A 313 -10.46 -16.30 15.41
CA PHE A 313 -10.41 -14.87 15.22
C PHE A 313 -11.51 -14.44 14.25
N TYR A 314 -12.44 -13.63 14.71
CA TYR A 314 -13.56 -13.11 13.93
C TYR A 314 -13.54 -11.59 13.99
N LYS A 315 -13.72 -10.95 12.84
CA LYS A 315 -13.80 -9.49 12.75
C LYS A 315 -14.95 -9.10 11.84
N ALA A 316 -15.72 -8.12 12.26
CA ALA A 316 -16.70 -7.42 11.44
C ALA A 316 -16.46 -5.93 11.55
N GLU A 317 -16.49 -5.22 10.42
CA GLU A 317 -16.30 -3.78 10.35
C GLU A 317 -17.31 -3.15 9.39
N LEU A 318 -17.99 -2.11 9.86
CA LEU A 318 -18.83 -1.23 9.06
C LEU A 318 -18.06 0.06 8.81
N TYR A 319 -18.04 0.54 7.59
CA TYR A 319 -17.36 1.78 7.28
C TYR A 319 -18.20 2.70 6.39
N TYR A 320 -18.00 4.00 6.60
CA TYR A 320 -18.44 5.07 5.71
C TYR A 320 -17.29 6.06 5.52
N LYS A 321 -16.97 6.36 4.27
CA LYS A 321 -15.92 7.29 3.85
C LYS A 321 -16.53 8.34 2.95
N ASP A 322 -16.35 9.61 3.29
CA ASP A 322 -16.78 10.76 2.52
C ASP A 322 -15.55 11.47 1.95
N TYR A 323 -15.48 11.55 0.63
CA TYR A 323 -14.35 12.12 -0.10
C TYR A 323 -14.69 13.51 -0.60
N SER A 324 -13.78 14.45 -0.45
CA SER A 324 -13.84 15.80 -0.99
C SER A 324 -12.48 16.25 -1.53
N ARG A 325 -12.50 17.26 -2.37
CA ARG A 325 -11.29 17.82 -3.02
C ARG A 325 -10.56 16.81 -3.90
N LEU A 326 -11.24 15.80 -4.44
CA LEU A 326 -10.64 14.90 -5.41
C LEU A 326 -10.26 15.68 -6.68
N VAL A 327 -9.21 15.24 -7.36
CA VAL A 327 -8.82 15.83 -8.65
C VAL A 327 -9.95 15.62 -9.65
N LEU A 328 -10.33 16.70 -10.36
CA LEU A 328 -11.34 16.70 -11.39
C LEU A 328 -10.83 17.44 -12.63
N GLU A 329 -11.02 16.83 -13.79
CA GLU A 329 -10.81 17.45 -15.10
C GLU A 329 -12.12 18.14 -15.52
N GLU A 330 -12.07 19.43 -15.74
CA GLU A 330 -13.19 20.23 -16.23
C GLU A 330 -12.80 20.85 -17.58
N THR A 331 -13.67 20.71 -18.57
CA THR A 331 -13.45 21.36 -19.87
C THR A 331 -13.96 22.80 -19.78
N ASP A 332 -13.08 23.76 -20.01
CA ASP A 332 -13.46 25.16 -20.13
C ASP A 332 -14.34 25.35 -21.36
N ALA A 333 -15.57 25.79 -21.16
CA ALA A 333 -16.57 25.93 -22.23
C ALA A 333 -16.19 27.00 -23.27
N GLY A 334 -15.30 27.95 -22.93
CA GLY A 334 -14.89 29.02 -23.82
C GLY A 334 -13.67 28.69 -24.67
N THR A 335 -12.71 27.93 -24.09
CA THR A 335 -11.43 27.63 -24.74
C THR A 335 -11.31 26.16 -25.18
N GLY A 336 -12.18 25.26 -24.70
CA GLY A 336 -12.06 23.81 -24.88
C GLY A 336 -10.87 23.18 -24.15
N SER A 337 -10.12 23.95 -23.35
CA SER A 337 -8.97 23.45 -22.61
C SER A 337 -9.40 22.65 -21.37
N VAL A 338 -8.62 21.62 -21.02
CA VAL A 338 -8.83 20.83 -19.79
C VAL A 338 -8.20 21.57 -18.62
N LEU A 339 -9.04 21.93 -17.65
CA LEU A 339 -8.65 22.55 -16.39
C LEU A 339 -8.67 21.50 -15.28
N LEU A 340 -7.57 21.36 -14.54
CA LEU A 340 -7.49 20.53 -13.35
C LEU A 340 -7.94 21.31 -12.13
N THR A 341 -8.95 20.80 -11.42
CA THR A 341 -9.50 21.42 -10.21
C THR A 341 -9.51 20.44 -9.04
N SER A 342 -9.71 20.94 -7.83
CA SER A 342 -9.97 20.14 -6.63
C SER A 342 -11.47 20.08 -6.31
N GLY A 343 -12.32 20.03 -7.34
CA GLY A 343 -13.78 20.05 -7.24
C GLY A 343 -14.43 18.67 -7.11
N GLY A 344 -13.66 17.60 -7.20
CA GLY A 344 -14.18 16.23 -7.13
C GLY A 344 -14.62 15.83 -5.71
N TYR A 345 -15.57 14.89 -5.65
CA TYR A 345 -16.12 14.36 -4.40
C TYR A 345 -16.68 12.95 -4.59
N GLY A 346 -17.01 12.29 -3.49
CA GLY A 346 -17.62 10.97 -3.56
C GLY A 346 -17.74 10.30 -2.21
N TYR A 347 -18.14 9.05 -2.21
CA TYR A 347 -18.24 8.25 -1.00
C TYR A 347 -17.90 6.78 -1.24
N SER A 348 -17.54 6.09 -0.15
CA SER A 348 -17.45 4.63 -0.11
C SER A 348 -18.04 4.13 1.20
N ARG A 349 -18.85 3.08 1.14
CA ARG A 349 -19.46 2.47 2.33
C ARG A 349 -19.55 0.96 2.16
N GLY A 350 -19.43 0.25 3.25
CA GLY A 350 -19.46 -1.21 3.15
C GLY A 350 -19.30 -1.92 4.46
N VAL A 351 -19.11 -3.23 4.31
CA VAL A 351 -18.94 -4.20 5.39
C VAL A 351 -17.75 -5.08 5.06
N ASP A 352 -16.82 -5.22 6.00
CA ASP A 352 -15.73 -6.17 5.94
C ASP A 352 -15.92 -7.24 7.00
N LEU A 353 -15.88 -8.52 6.59
CA LEU A 353 -15.97 -9.68 7.46
C LEU A 353 -14.71 -10.52 7.31
N PHE A 354 -14.18 -10.97 8.44
CA PHE A 354 -13.05 -11.88 8.48
C PHE A 354 -13.27 -12.95 9.54
N PHE A 355 -13.13 -14.20 9.14
CA PHE A 355 -13.25 -15.38 10.00
C PHE A 355 -12.02 -16.25 9.84
N ARG A 356 -11.41 -16.65 10.95
CA ARG A 356 -10.36 -17.66 10.97
C ARG A 356 -10.58 -18.58 12.14
N ASP A 357 -10.56 -19.87 11.89
CA ASP A 357 -10.68 -20.91 12.91
C ASP A 357 -9.68 -22.03 12.63
N ARG A 358 -8.97 -22.44 13.69
CA ARG A 358 -7.92 -23.47 13.65
C ARG A 358 -8.20 -24.64 14.59
N ILE A 359 -9.27 -24.56 15.37
CA ILE A 359 -9.47 -25.49 16.49
C ILE A 359 -10.83 -26.17 16.47
N SER A 360 -11.88 -25.60 15.88
CA SER A 360 -13.22 -26.18 15.90
C SER A 360 -13.30 -27.54 15.21
N ILE A 361 -12.49 -27.74 14.17
CA ILE A 361 -12.40 -29.00 13.43
C ILE A 361 -10.97 -29.51 13.49
N LYS A 362 -10.75 -30.72 13.98
CA LYS A 362 -9.41 -31.31 14.10
C LYS A 362 -8.70 -31.37 12.77
N ASN A 363 -7.44 -30.91 12.75
CA ASN A 363 -6.57 -30.87 11.58
C ASN A 363 -7.03 -29.92 10.46
N LEU A 364 -8.10 -29.15 10.64
CA LEU A 364 -8.62 -28.20 9.66
C LEU A 364 -8.40 -26.77 10.15
N GLU A 365 -7.78 -25.96 9.30
CA GLU A 365 -7.76 -24.50 9.44
C GLU A 365 -8.53 -23.90 8.26
N TYR A 366 -9.45 -22.99 8.54
CA TYR A 366 -10.10 -22.22 7.48
C TYR A 366 -10.13 -20.74 7.80
N GLN A 367 -10.04 -19.95 6.72
CA GLN A 367 -10.07 -18.50 6.76
C GLN A 367 -10.98 -18.02 5.63
N LEU A 368 -11.95 -17.17 5.98
CA LEU A 368 -12.84 -16.50 5.05
C LEU A 368 -12.69 -15.00 5.23
N SER A 369 -12.45 -14.28 4.15
CA SER A 369 -12.61 -12.84 4.10
C SER A 369 -13.69 -12.48 3.09
N TYR A 370 -14.53 -11.51 3.45
CA TYR A 370 -15.59 -11.03 2.57
C TYR A 370 -15.72 -9.51 2.73
N THR A 371 -15.78 -8.81 1.60
CA THR A 371 -16.03 -7.37 1.54
C THR A 371 -17.23 -7.10 0.66
N TYR A 372 -18.18 -6.33 1.18
CA TYR A 372 -19.23 -5.68 0.42
C TYR A 372 -18.94 -4.18 0.38
N ASN A 373 -18.84 -3.59 -0.82
CA ASN A 373 -18.46 -2.20 -1.01
C ASN A 373 -19.37 -1.50 -2.04
N ILE A 374 -19.87 -0.34 -1.68
CA ILE A 374 -20.53 0.61 -2.59
C ILE A 374 -19.68 1.88 -2.62
N SER A 375 -19.13 2.22 -3.78
CA SER A 375 -18.34 3.44 -3.96
C SER A 375 -18.84 4.20 -5.18
N LYS A 376 -18.95 5.52 -5.05
CA LYS A 376 -19.21 6.44 -6.16
C LYS A 376 -18.34 7.68 -6.02
N ARG A 377 -17.80 8.17 -7.14
CA ARG A 377 -16.96 9.37 -7.18
C ARG A 377 -17.20 10.17 -8.45
N LYS A 378 -17.15 11.49 -8.30
CA LYS A 378 -16.93 12.46 -9.36
C LYS A 378 -15.47 12.88 -9.27
N TYR A 379 -14.62 12.44 -10.19
CA TYR A 379 -13.17 12.63 -10.09
C TYR A 379 -12.50 12.37 -11.44
N GLN A 380 -11.30 12.88 -11.61
CA GLN A 380 -10.55 12.76 -12.86
C GLN A 380 -11.43 13.15 -14.07
N SER A 381 -11.47 12.38 -15.13
CA SER A 381 -12.30 12.62 -16.31
C SER A 381 -13.79 12.31 -16.13
N CYS A 382 -14.21 11.80 -14.95
CA CYS A 382 -15.61 11.50 -14.66
C CYS A 382 -16.35 12.75 -14.18
N SER A 383 -17.10 13.39 -15.07
CA SER A 383 -17.90 14.60 -14.79
C SER A 383 -19.13 14.35 -13.93
N GLU A 384 -19.55 13.08 -13.76
CA GLU A 384 -20.70 12.64 -13.00
C GLU A 384 -20.29 11.73 -11.84
N LEU A 385 -21.22 11.51 -10.88
CA LEU A 385 -21.01 10.61 -9.74
C LEU A 385 -21.13 9.15 -10.20
N THR A 386 -20.02 8.51 -10.55
CA THR A 386 -19.95 7.17 -11.12
C THR A 386 -19.23 6.18 -10.20
N ILE A 387 -19.37 4.88 -10.48
CA ILE A 387 -18.60 3.83 -9.80
C ILE A 387 -17.16 3.88 -10.34
N PRO A 388 -16.12 3.98 -9.48
CA PRO A 388 -14.74 3.96 -9.93
C PRO A 388 -14.38 2.66 -10.66
N GLN A 389 -13.61 2.75 -11.73
CA GLN A 389 -13.24 1.62 -12.59
C GLN A 389 -12.60 0.42 -11.85
N TYR A 390 -11.91 0.70 -10.75
CA TYR A 390 -11.27 -0.34 -9.92
C TYR A 390 -12.19 -0.91 -8.83
N ALA A 391 -13.39 -0.36 -8.62
CA ALA A 391 -14.28 -0.79 -7.55
C ALA A 391 -15.04 -2.06 -7.94
N THR A 392 -15.06 -3.01 -7.01
CA THR A 392 -15.88 -4.22 -7.10
C THR A 392 -16.87 -4.22 -5.94
N ARG A 393 -18.09 -4.72 -6.16
CA ARG A 393 -19.15 -4.71 -5.14
C ARG A 393 -18.96 -5.81 -4.11
N HIS A 394 -18.60 -7.00 -4.55
CA HIS A 394 -18.37 -8.16 -3.70
C HIS A 394 -16.99 -8.72 -3.95
N ASN A 395 -16.23 -8.94 -2.87
CA ASN A 395 -14.96 -9.65 -2.88
C ASN A 395 -15.00 -10.72 -1.80
N ALA A 396 -14.60 -11.94 -2.12
CA ALA A 396 -14.49 -13.03 -1.18
C ALA A 396 -13.19 -13.80 -1.40
N ALA A 397 -12.56 -14.23 -0.32
CA ALA A 397 -11.45 -15.18 -0.38
C ALA A 397 -11.62 -16.22 0.71
N LEU A 398 -11.60 -17.49 0.32
CA LEU A 398 -11.64 -18.65 1.20
C LEU A 398 -10.31 -19.39 1.11
N VAL A 399 -9.68 -19.62 2.25
CA VAL A 399 -8.50 -20.46 2.36
C VAL A 399 -8.83 -21.60 3.33
N VAL A 400 -8.62 -22.83 2.88
CA VAL A 400 -8.79 -24.03 3.70
C VAL A 400 -7.50 -24.82 3.69
N LYS A 401 -7.03 -25.25 4.87
CA LYS A 401 -5.85 -26.10 5.03
C LYS A 401 -6.20 -27.30 5.86
N TYR A 402 -5.91 -28.48 5.34
CA TYR A 402 -6.13 -29.74 6.03
C TYR A 402 -4.79 -30.48 6.23
N SER A 403 -4.44 -30.72 7.49
CA SER A 403 -3.20 -31.39 7.88
C SER A 403 -3.38 -32.90 7.92
N LEU A 404 -2.72 -33.61 7.02
CA LEU A 404 -2.66 -35.08 6.94
C LEU A 404 -1.45 -35.59 7.74
N SER A 405 -1.61 -35.76 9.05
CA SER A 405 -0.50 -36.15 9.95
C SER A 405 0.18 -37.46 9.54
N ARG A 406 -0.58 -38.42 8.98
CA ARG A 406 -0.03 -39.71 8.52
C ARG A 406 0.92 -39.58 7.33
N LEU A 407 0.71 -38.59 6.47
CA LEU A 407 1.51 -38.34 5.26
C LEU A 407 2.47 -37.15 5.43
N HIS A 408 2.54 -36.57 6.64
CA HIS A 408 3.30 -35.33 6.90
C HIS A 408 3.01 -34.22 5.88
N SER A 409 1.76 -34.16 5.40
CA SER A 409 1.37 -33.31 4.28
C SER A 409 0.27 -32.34 4.68
N ILE A 410 0.20 -31.19 4.03
CA ILE A 410 -0.87 -30.21 4.13
C ILE A 410 -1.52 -30.07 2.75
N ILE A 411 -2.82 -30.32 2.67
CA ILE A 411 -3.64 -29.98 1.51
C ILE A 411 -4.20 -28.60 1.73
N SER A 412 -4.03 -27.72 0.76
CA SER A 412 -4.56 -26.37 0.79
C SER A 412 -5.47 -26.11 -0.41
N LEU A 413 -6.59 -25.43 -0.16
CA LEU A 413 -7.51 -24.92 -1.16
C LEU A 413 -7.63 -23.42 -0.96
N THR A 414 -7.46 -22.65 -2.03
CA THR A 414 -7.72 -21.22 -2.03
C THR A 414 -8.71 -20.89 -3.13
N ASN A 415 -9.84 -20.27 -2.76
CA ASN A 415 -10.79 -19.74 -3.72
C ASN A 415 -10.84 -18.22 -3.58
N ARG A 416 -10.82 -17.49 -4.71
CA ARG A 416 -10.99 -16.05 -4.77
C ARG A 416 -12.11 -15.73 -5.74
N PHE A 417 -13.03 -14.88 -5.28
CA PHE A 417 -14.16 -14.39 -6.06
C PHE A 417 -14.24 -12.87 -5.98
N SER A 418 -14.52 -12.22 -7.11
CA SER A 418 -14.96 -10.82 -7.14
C SER A 418 -16.01 -10.60 -8.22
N THR A 419 -16.94 -9.69 -7.97
CA THR A 419 -17.86 -9.21 -9.00
C THR A 419 -17.11 -8.47 -10.09
N GLY A 420 -17.73 -8.30 -11.25
CA GLY A 420 -17.18 -7.55 -12.37
C GLY A 420 -16.78 -6.12 -11.95
N ARG A 421 -15.75 -5.62 -12.61
CA ARG A 421 -15.38 -4.19 -12.51
C ARG A 421 -16.21 -3.40 -13.52
N PRO A 422 -16.64 -2.18 -13.18
CA PRO A 422 -17.35 -1.33 -14.12
C PRO A 422 -16.42 -0.84 -15.23
N TYR A 423 -16.99 -0.69 -16.42
CA TYR A 423 -16.33 -0.04 -17.56
C TYR A 423 -17.33 0.83 -18.32
N HIS A 424 -16.81 1.75 -19.12
CA HIS A 424 -17.65 2.57 -19.98
C HIS A 424 -17.93 1.83 -21.30
N ASN A 425 -19.19 1.43 -21.50
CA ASN A 425 -19.67 0.89 -22.75
C ASN A 425 -20.29 2.01 -23.59
N PRO A 426 -19.70 2.39 -24.74
CA PRO A 426 -20.18 3.52 -25.54
C PRO A 426 -21.56 3.25 -26.20
N LEU A 427 -22.03 1.99 -26.21
CA LEU A 427 -23.33 1.62 -26.75
C LEU A 427 -24.48 1.79 -25.73
N LEU A 428 -24.18 2.07 -24.47
CA LEU A 428 -25.15 2.25 -23.40
C LEU A 428 -25.12 3.70 -22.88
N PRO A 429 -26.26 4.25 -22.40
CA PRO A 429 -26.29 5.60 -21.85
C PRO A 429 -25.58 5.68 -20.48
N GLY A 430 -24.96 6.83 -20.17
CA GLY A 430 -24.27 7.11 -18.90
C GLY A 430 -22.78 6.72 -18.91
N LEU A 431 -22.06 7.11 -17.85
CA LEU A 431 -20.66 6.76 -17.64
C LEU A 431 -20.55 5.50 -16.78
N MET A 432 -19.52 4.66 -17.03
CA MET A 432 -19.27 3.43 -16.26
C MET A 432 -20.52 2.56 -16.10
N ASN A 433 -21.18 2.31 -17.21
CA ASN A 433 -22.54 1.83 -17.34
C ASN A 433 -22.66 0.31 -17.57
N ASP A 434 -21.53 -0.40 -17.61
CA ASP A 434 -21.47 -1.85 -17.83
C ASP A 434 -20.41 -2.48 -16.91
N GLU A 435 -20.47 -3.81 -16.72
CA GLU A 435 -19.54 -4.56 -15.85
C GLU A 435 -18.91 -5.73 -16.62
N VAL A 436 -17.60 -5.94 -16.44
CA VAL A 436 -16.93 -7.14 -16.95
C VAL A 436 -17.41 -8.39 -16.22
N LYS A 437 -17.15 -9.58 -16.78
CA LYS A 437 -17.50 -10.85 -16.12
C LYS A 437 -16.87 -10.96 -14.73
N PRO A 438 -17.57 -11.57 -13.77
CA PRO A 438 -17.01 -11.87 -12.46
C PRO A 438 -15.74 -12.72 -12.57
N TYR A 439 -14.80 -12.46 -11.67
CA TYR A 439 -13.57 -13.24 -11.54
C TYR A 439 -13.77 -14.34 -10.49
N ASN A 440 -13.37 -15.56 -10.81
CA ASN A 440 -13.29 -16.66 -9.87
C ASN A 440 -12.02 -17.50 -10.16
N SER A 441 -11.24 -17.78 -9.11
CA SER A 441 -10.05 -18.61 -9.17
C SER A 441 -10.10 -19.64 -8.05
N LEU A 442 -9.73 -20.87 -8.39
CA LEU A 442 -9.60 -21.99 -7.46
C LEU A 442 -8.19 -22.59 -7.58
N ASP A 443 -7.42 -22.50 -6.52
CA ASP A 443 -6.07 -23.04 -6.43
C ASP A 443 -6.03 -24.19 -5.43
N LEU A 444 -5.41 -25.30 -5.83
CA LEU A 444 -5.14 -26.47 -4.98
C LEU A 444 -3.64 -26.63 -4.80
N GLY A 445 -3.20 -26.90 -3.58
CA GLY A 445 -1.80 -27.12 -3.27
C GLY A 445 -1.63 -28.30 -2.30
N VAL A 446 -0.52 -29.01 -2.45
CA VAL A 446 -0.09 -30.04 -1.51
C VAL A 446 1.35 -29.73 -1.12
N THR A 447 1.61 -29.68 0.17
CA THR A 447 2.94 -29.47 0.75
C THR A 447 3.30 -30.70 1.60
N PHE A 448 4.50 -31.23 1.39
CA PHE A 448 5.06 -32.37 2.13
C PHE A 448 6.13 -31.92 3.11
#